data_4443b0de0df223b50f3bcb59f2735d8f
#
_entry.id   4443b0de0df223b50f3bcb59f2735d8f
#
_cell.length_a   1.000
_cell.length_b   1.000
_cell.length_c   1.000
_cell.angle_alpha   90.00
_cell.angle_beta   90.00
_cell.angle_gamma   90.00
#
_symmetry.space_group_name_H-M   'P 1'
#
loop_
_entity.id
_entity.type
_entity.pdbx_description
1 polymer ?
#
loop_
_entity_poly.entity_id
_entity_poly.type
_entity_poly.pdbx_seq_one_letter_code
_entity_poly.pdbx_strand_id
1 'polypeptide(L)'
;PVLTPLLALLLAREGLPVLLHGMRTEARRVLASDVLEALDIKALAAPETIANGQVAHIHTQHLHPGLARLLAVRQVVGLRNPGHSVVKLMNPCAGPAVVVTAYTHPEYLDMLHATFTSMGMTALLSRGLEGEVATDPRRTPRYDAFVAGQHRLLEEQQPGTAAEVPGLPTEIDVATTAEYTRQVLAGALPVPPALARQVEHILQLAAQIS
;
A
#
# COMPACT_ATOMS: atom_id res chain seq x y z
N PRO A 1 -8.44 -10.76 3.59
CA PRO A 1 -6.99 -10.94 3.47
C PRO A 1 -6.25 -9.59 3.36
N VAL A 2 -4.94 -9.61 3.62
CA VAL A 2 -4.04 -8.45 3.47
C VAL A 2 -3.46 -8.48 2.06
N LEU A 3 -3.94 -7.64 1.15
CA LEU A 3 -3.58 -7.70 -0.28
C LEU A 3 -2.45 -6.75 -0.72
N THR A 4 -1.94 -5.92 0.18
CA THR A 4 -0.78 -5.05 -0.11
C THR A 4 0.44 -5.83 -0.61
N PRO A 5 0.81 -7.03 -0.09
CA PRO A 5 1.89 -7.84 -0.65
C PRO A 5 1.62 -8.29 -2.09
N LEU A 6 0.39 -8.72 -2.40
CA LEU A 6 0.02 -9.09 -3.76
C LEU A 6 0.13 -7.90 -4.72
N LEU A 7 -0.37 -6.71 -4.34
CA LEU A 7 -0.21 -5.49 -5.11
C LEU A 7 1.26 -5.21 -5.42
N ALA A 8 2.12 -5.26 -4.41
CA ALA A 8 3.55 -5.01 -4.55
C ALA A 8 4.23 -6.01 -5.52
N LEU A 9 3.90 -7.29 -5.41
CA LEU A 9 4.46 -8.34 -6.25
C LEU A 9 3.96 -8.25 -7.71
N LEU A 10 2.71 -7.84 -7.92
CA LEU A 10 2.19 -7.57 -9.26
C LEU A 10 2.92 -6.38 -9.91
N LEU A 11 3.16 -5.29 -9.19
CA LEU A 11 3.94 -4.14 -9.68
C LEU A 11 5.39 -4.52 -9.99
N ALA A 12 6.01 -5.33 -9.13
CA ALA A 12 7.38 -5.82 -9.35
C ALA A 12 7.46 -6.70 -10.59
N ARG A 13 6.46 -7.55 -10.84
CA ARG A 13 6.38 -8.35 -12.07
C ARG A 13 6.33 -7.51 -13.35
N GLU A 14 5.76 -6.31 -13.27
CA GLU A 14 5.77 -5.32 -14.35
C GLU A 14 7.06 -4.49 -14.43
N GLY A 15 8.08 -4.86 -13.64
CA GLY A 15 9.42 -4.27 -13.68
C GLY A 15 9.67 -3.10 -12.73
N LEU A 16 8.68 -2.69 -11.91
CA LEU A 16 8.90 -1.62 -10.95
C LEU A 16 9.69 -2.09 -9.71
N PRO A 17 10.64 -1.29 -9.19
CA PRO A 17 11.14 -1.46 -7.84
C PRO A 17 10.06 -1.01 -6.83
N VAL A 18 9.72 -1.85 -5.86
CA VAL A 18 8.64 -1.56 -4.92
C VAL A 18 9.16 -1.61 -3.48
N LEU A 19 8.95 -0.53 -2.73
CA LEU A 19 9.27 -0.46 -1.31
C LEU A 19 8.00 -0.38 -0.46
N LEU A 20 7.84 -1.33 0.45
CA LEU A 20 6.87 -1.24 1.53
C LEU A 20 7.57 -0.78 2.82
N HIS A 21 6.94 0.09 3.56
CA HIS A 21 7.42 0.47 4.89
C HIS A 21 6.29 0.55 5.90
N GLY A 22 6.64 0.42 7.16
CA GLY A 22 5.67 0.47 8.24
C GLY A 22 6.24 -0.08 9.52
N MET A 23 5.41 -0.16 10.55
CA MET A 23 5.76 -0.86 11.78
C MET A 23 4.52 -1.43 12.47
N ARG A 24 4.73 -2.44 13.30
CA ARG A 24 3.68 -3.01 14.13
C ARG A 24 3.33 -2.06 15.26
N THR A 25 2.12 -1.54 15.25
CA THR A 25 1.56 -0.73 16.34
C THR A 25 0.42 -1.44 17.09
N GLU A 26 0.06 -2.65 16.66
CA GLU A 26 -1.04 -3.46 17.15
C GLU A 26 -0.69 -4.94 17.09
N ALA A 27 -0.65 -5.61 18.25
CA ALA A 27 -0.08 -6.96 18.36
C ALA A 27 -0.88 -8.04 17.59
N ARG A 28 -2.20 -7.89 17.54
CA ARG A 28 -3.10 -8.91 16.95
C ARG A 28 -3.36 -8.74 15.46
N ARG A 29 -2.80 -7.70 14.84
CA ARG A 29 -3.04 -7.40 13.43
C ARG A 29 -2.07 -8.15 12.55
N VAL A 30 -2.58 -8.81 11.51
CA VAL A 30 -1.78 -9.30 10.39
C VAL A 30 -1.31 -8.11 9.57
N LEU A 31 -0.02 -7.99 9.34
CA LEU A 31 0.60 -6.93 8.57
C LEU A 31 1.06 -7.45 7.21
N ALA A 32 1.22 -6.53 6.25
CA ALA A 32 1.84 -6.83 4.97
C ALA A 32 3.25 -7.43 5.13
N SER A 33 4.03 -6.98 6.13
CA SER A 33 5.32 -7.54 6.46
C SER A 33 5.29 -9.02 6.83
N ASP A 34 4.28 -9.44 7.62
CA ASP A 34 4.16 -10.84 8.03
C ASP A 34 3.90 -11.76 6.83
N VAL A 35 3.09 -11.27 5.89
CA VAL A 35 2.79 -12.00 4.65
C VAL A 35 4.00 -12.03 3.72
N LEU A 36 4.76 -10.92 3.61
CA LEU A 36 6.01 -10.89 2.83
C LEU A 36 7.05 -11.88 3.39
N GLU A 37 7.21 -11.95 4.71
CA GLU A 37 8.09 -12.93 5.35
C GLU A 37 7.67 -14.38 5.05
N ALA A 38 6.36 -14.66 5.04
CA ALA A 38 5.82 -15.97 4.64
C ALA A 38 5.99 -16.27 3.14
N LEU A 39 6.29 -15.25 2.34
CA LEU A 39 6.67 -15.34 0.93
C LEU A 39 8.20 -15.26 0.71
N ASP A 40 8.99 -15.48 1.77
CA ASP A 40 10.46 -15.46 1.79
C ASP A 40 11.09 -14.08 1.48
N ILE A 41 10.32 -13.00 1.58
CA ILE A 41 10.80 -11.60 1.42
C ILE A 41 11.06 -11.02 2.81
N LYS A 42 12.31 -11.06 3.24
CA LYS A 42 12.73 -10.59 4.56
C LYS A 42 12.84 -9.07 4.62
N ALA A 43 12.64 -8.51 5.83
CA ALA A 43 12.83 -7.09 6.08
C ALA A 43 14.29 -6.67 5.85
N LEU A 44 14.47 -5.52 5.23
CA LEU A 44 15.77 -4.86 5.15
C LEU A 44 16.23 -4.39 6.54
N ALA A 45 17.48 -4.59 6.86
CA ALA A 45 18.10 -4.12 8.09
C ALA A 45 18.51 -2.63 8.01
N ALA A 46 18.70 -2.10 6.79
CA ALA A 46 19.05 -0.72 6.51
C ALA A 46 18.51 -0.31 5.13
N PRO A 47 18.36 0.99 4.84
CA PRO A 47 18.04 1.46 3.50
C PRO A 47 19.08 1.01 2.47
N GLU A 48 18.59 0.48 1.35
CA GLU A 48 19.43 0.07 0.22
C GLU A 48 18.73 0.30 -1.12
N THR A 49 19.45 0.18 -2.22
CA THR A 49 18.89 0.30 -3.56
C THR A 49 18.08 -0.96 -3.89
N ILE A 50 16.85 -0.76 -4.36
CA ILE A 50 15.96 -1.82 -4.81
C ILE A 50 16.07 -1.93 -6.33
N ALA A 51 16.38 -3.12 -6.82
CA ALA A 51 16.48 -3.34 -8.27
C ALA A 51 15.06 -3.38 -8.90
N ASN A 52 15.02 -3.10 -10.19
CA ASN A 52 13.80 -3.24 -10.98
C ASN A 52 13.25 -4.66 -10.87
N GLY A 53 11.94 -4.78 -10.72
CA GLY A 53 11.25 -6.06 -10.55
C GLY A 53 11.38 -6.68 -9.15
N GLN A 54 11.91 -5.95 -8.18
CA GLN A 54 12.03 -6.42 -6.81
C GLN A 54 11.06 -5.72 -5.86
N VAL A 55 10.60 -6.48 -4.87
CA VAL A 55 9.87 -5.98 -3.70
C VAL A 55 10.81 -6.02 -2.49
N ALA A 56 10.91 -4.92 -1.81
CA ALA A 56 11.58 -4.83 -0.52
C ALA A 56 10.63 -4.30 0.56
N HIS A 57 10.91 -4.64 1.81
CA HIS A 57 10.19 -4.06 2.91
C HIS A 57 11.16 -3.64 4.03
N ILE A 58 10.88 -2.52 4.68
CA ILE A 58 11.71 -1.96 5.74
C ILE A 58 10.85 -1.43 6.89
N HIS A 59 11.27 -1.68 8.11
CA HIS A 59 10.58 -1.14 9.27
C HIS A 59 10.85 0.36 9.44
N THR A 60 9.82 1.12 9.82
CA THR A 60 9.90 2.58 10.03
C THR A 60 11.06 3.01 10.93
N GLN A 61 11.45 2.18 11.90
CA GLN A 61 12.58 2.48 12.80
C GLN A 61 13.92 2.63 12.08
N HIS A 62 14.11 1.94 10.94
CA HIS A 62 15.34 2.02 10.14
C HIS A 62 15.32 3.21 9.17
N LEU A 63 14.14 3.76 8.87
CA LEU A 63 13.96 4.95 8.05
C LEU A 63 13.94 6.23 8.88
N HIS A 64 13.18 6.23 9.97
CA HIS A 64 12.99 7.40 10.82
C HIS A 64 12.74 6.99 12.29
N PRO A 65 13.80 6.81 13.10
CA PRO A 65 13.67 6.37 14.50
C PRO A 65 12.77 7.23 15.37
N GLY A 66 12.75 8.57 15.14
CA GLY A 66 11.89 9.50 15.87
C GLY A 66 10.39 9.24 15.59
N LEU A 67 10.01 9.01 14.32
CA LEU A 67 8.65 8.67 13.97
C LEU A 67 8.25 7.29 14.53
N ALA A 68 9.16 6.32 14.49
CA ALA A 68 8.92 5.01 15.08
C ALA A 68 8.63 5.09 16.59
N ARG A 69 9.40 5.91 17.34
CA ARG A 69 9.11 6.17 18.77
C ARG A 69 7.75 6.81 18.99
N LEU A 70 7.37 7.79 18.15
CA LEU A 70 6.04 8.41 18.23
C LEU A 70 4.92 7.40 17.97
N LEU A 71 5.06 6.53 16.98
CA LEU A 71 4.10 5.46 16.69
C LEU A 71 3.98 4.45 17.83
N ALA A 72 5.10 4.11 18.48
CA ALA A 72 5.15 3.17 19.59
C ALA A 72 4.39 3.67 20.85
N VAL A 73 4.16 4.98 20.98
CA VAL A 73 3.34 5.56 22.07
C VAL A 73 1.96 4.91 22.12
N ARG A 74 1.40 4.47 20.99
CA ARG A 74 0.13 3.75 20.96
C ARG A 74 0.11 2.50 21.85
N GLN A 75 1.23 1.80 21.97
CA GLN A 75 1.33 0.58 22.80
C GLN A 75 1.13 0.87 24.29
N VAL A 76 1.44 2.10 24.72
CA VAL A 76 1.31 2.53 26.12
C VAL A 76 -0.03 3.22 26.35
N VAL A 77 -0.43 4.14 25.45
CA VAL A 77 -1.61 4.99 25.63
C VAL A 77 -2.88 4.35 25.07
N GLY A 78 -2.76 3.35 24.18
CA GLY A 78 -3.89 2.70 23.51
C GLY A 78 -4.53 3.53 22.39
N LEU A 79 -4.12 4.78 22.17
CA LEU A 79 -4.68 5.70 21.19
C LEU A 79 -3.73 5.98 20.04
N ARG A 80 -4.29 6.17 18.85
CA ARG A 80 -3.54 6.67 17.68
C ARG A 80 -3.17 8.13 17.89
N ASN A 81 -2.03 8.51 17.32
CA ASN A 81 -1.56 9.89 17.28
C ASN A 81 -1.33 10.32 15.81
N PRO A 82 -1.07 11.60 15.52
CA PRO A 82 -0.87 12.09 14.15
C PRO A 82 0.23 11.36 13.37
N GLY A 83 1.22 10.77 14.03
CA GLY A 83 2.26 9.96 13.38
C GLY A 83 1.72 8.81 12.53
N HIS A 84 0.55 8.25 12.92
CA HIS A 84 -0.13 7.18 12.15
C HIS A 84 -0.67 7.67 10.79
N SER A 85 -0.93 8.95 10.62
CA SER A 85 -1.25 9.54 9.32
C SER A 85 0.01 9.91 8.56
N VAL A 86 0.99 10.52 9.22
CA VAL A 86 2.25 10.97 8.62
C VAL A 86 3.04 9.80 8.02
N VAL A 87 3.14 8.67 8.72
CA VAL A 87 3.88 7.50 8.23
C VAL A 87 3.37 6.98 6.89
N LYS A 88 2.07 7.13 6.60
CA LYS A 88 1.47 6.72 5.32
C LYS A 88 1.84 7.63 4.14
N LEU A 89 2.30 8.84 4.43
CA LEU A 89 2.67 9.86 3.44
C LEU A 89 4.18 9.96 3.25
N MET A 90 4.94 9.22 4.05
CA MET A 90 6.40 9.25 3.99
C MET A 90 6.89 8.64 2.67
N ASN A 91 7.71 9.40 1.95
CA ASN A 91 8.46 8.92 0.80
C ASN A 91 9.95 8.79 1.17
N PRO A 92 10.46 7.58 1.41
CA PRO A 92 11.86 7.37 1.76
C PRO A 92 12.80 7.26 0.56
N CYS A 93 12.27 7.31 -0.68
CA CYS A 93 13.07 7.17 -1.88
C CYS A 93 13.85 8.46 -2.18
N ALA A 94 15.12 8.31 -2.58
CA ALA A 94 15.96 9.44 -2.98
C ALA A 94 15.66 9.95 -4.41
N GLY A 95 15.13 9.08 -5.27
CA GLY A 95 14.74 9.39 -6.64
C GLY A 95 13.23 9.60 -6.81
N PRO A 96 12.78 9.78 -8.06
CA PRO A 96 11.36 9.86 -8.36
C PRO A 96 10.61 8.63 -7.84
N ALA A 97 9.45 8.85 -7.22
CA ALA A 97 8.64 7.77 -6.67
C ALA A 97 7.16 8.12 -6.65
N VAL A 98 6.31 7.12 -6.80
CA VAL A 98 4.86 7.22 -6.61
C VAL A 98 4.52 6.74 -5.20
N VAL A 99 4.02 7.63 -4.37
CA VAL A 99 3.50 7.26 -3.03
C VAL A 99 2.09 6.70 -3.20
N VAL A 100 1.93 5.41 -2.91
CA VAL A 100 0.60 4.77 -2.91
C VAL A 100 0.06 4.76 -1.49
N THR A 101 -1.09 5.40 -1.29
CA THR A 101 -1.70 5.53 0.04
C THR A 101 -3.22 5.47 -0.01
N ALA A 102 -3.83 5.20 1.14
CA ALA A 102 -5.27 5.06 1.24
C ALA A 102 -5.83 5.79 2.46
N TYR A 103 -7.04 6.29 2.33
CA TYR A 103 -7.86 6.78 3.43
C TYR A 103 -9.04 5.83 3.71
N THR A 104 -9.46 5.77 4.96
CA THR A 104 -10.61 4.97 5.37
C THR A 104 -11.85 5.84 5.60
N HIS A 105 -11.65 7.04 6.12
CA HIS A 105 -12.69 7.99 6.48
C HIS A 105 -12.73 9.14 5.46
N PRO A 106 -13.89 9.39 4.83
CA PRO A 106 -14.03 10.42 3.78
C PRO A 106 -13.56 11.82 4.18
N GLU A 107 -13.68 12.18 5.45
CA GLU A 107 -13.24 13.48 5.98
C GLU A 107 -11.73 13.75 5.84
N TYR A 108 -10.93 12.72 5.62
CA TYR A 108 -9.49 12.90 5.36
C TYR A 108 -9.17 13.25 3.89
N LEU A 109 -10.14 13.11 2.98
CA LEU A 109 -9.88 13.29 1.55
C LEU A 109 -9.38 14.70 1.24
N ASP A 110 -10.08 15.73 1.69
CA ASP A 110 -9.73 17.15 1.44
C ASP A 110 -8.38 17.52 2.04
N MET A 111 -8.11 17.04 3.26
CA MET A 111 -6.81 17.25 3.91
C MET A 111 -5.67 16.59 3.14
N LEU A 112 -5.85 15.38 2.65
CA LEU A 112 -4.85 14.66 1.87
C LEU A 112 -4.61 15.34 0.51
N HIS A 113 -5.67 15.79 -0.16
CA HIS A 113 -5.57 16.59 -1.40
C HIS A 113 -4.74 17.85 -1.17
N ALA A 114 -5.08 18.63 -0.15
CA ALA A 114 -4.33 19.85 0.19
C ALA A 114 -2.86 19.54 0.51
N THR A 115 -2.60 18.45 1.24
CA THR A 115 -1.25 18.02 1.60
C THR A 115 -0.44 17.63 0.36
N PHE A 116 -0.96 16.78 -0.51
CA PHE A 116 -0.25 16.35 -1.72
C PHE A 116 0.02 17.49 -2.68
N THR A 117 -0.94 18.41 -2.84
CA THR A 117 -0.78 19.60 -3.66
C THR A 117 0.30 20.52 -3.08
N SER A 118 0.24 20.84 -1.79
CA SER A 118 1.20 21.76 -1.15
C SER A 118 2.62 21.22 -1.08
N MET A 119 2.77 19.89 -0.97
CA MET A 119 4.08 19.23 -0.92
C MET A 119 4.63 18.85 -2.30
N GLY A 120 3.91 19.12 -3.39
CA GLY A 120 4.34 18.74 -4.73
C GLY A 120 4.49 17.21 -4.90
N MET A 121 3.69 16.41 -4.20
CA MET A 121 3.84 14.95 -4.21
C MET A 121 3.40 14.33 -5.53
N THR A 122 4.03 13.23 -5.89
CA THR A 122 3.50 12.28 -6.87
C THR A 122 2.94 11.08 -6.12
N ALA A 123 1.63 10.86 -6.24
CA ALA A 123 0.92 9.88 -5.42
C ALA A 123 -0.31 9.30 -6.12
N LEU A 124 -0.68 8.09 -5.73
CA LEU A 124 -2.01 7.52 -5.95
C LEU A 124 -2.74 7.44 -4.62
N LEU A 125 -3.90 8.08 -4.54
CA LEU A 125 -4.77 8.07 -3.38
C LEU A 125 -6.08 7.36 -3.71
N SER A 126 -6.48 6.42 -2.85
CA SER A 126 -7.77 5.74 -2.99
C SER A 126 -8.41 5.49 -1.63
N ARG A 127 -9.71 5.18 -1.64
CA ARG A 127 -10.35 4.68 -0.43
C ARG A 127 -9.96 3.22 -0.23
N GLY A 128 -9.34 2.92 0.92
CA GLY A 128 -8.87 1.58 1.28
C GLY A 128 -9.53 1.03 2.53
N LEU A 129 -9.21 -0.21 2.84
CA LEU A 129 -9.50 -0.84 4.12
C LEU A 129 -8.48 -0.36 5.17
N GLU A 130 -8.80 -0.52 6.44
CA GLU A 130 -7.93 -0.06 7.51
C GLU A 130 -6.56 -0.75 7.45
N GLY A 131 -5.50 0.05 7.30
CA GLY A 131 -4.11 -0.40 7.24
C GLY A 131 -3.67 -1.03 5.93
N GLU A 132 -4.52 -1.02 4.89
CA GLU A 132 -4.22 -1.53 3.57
C GLU A 132 -4.16 -0.38 2.57
N VAL A 133 -3.16 -0.40 1.70
CA VAL A 133 -3.11 0.46 0.51
C VAL A 133 -3.69 -0.25 -0.71
N ALA A 134 -3.69 -1.58 -0.70
CA ALA A 134 -4.41 -2.35 -1.71
C ALA A 134 -5.91 -2.10 -1.59
N THR A 135 -6.56 -1.93 -2.72
CA THR A 135 -8.01 -1.73 -2.79
C THR A 135 -8.79 -2.95 -2.31
N ASP A 136 -10.01 -2.74 -1.84
CA ASP A 136 -10.93 -3.85 -1.56
C ASP A 136 -11.17 -4.62 -2.88
N PRO A 137 -10.82 -5.91 -2.96
CA PRO A 137 -10.91 -6.67 -4.20
C PRO A 137 -12.34 -6.81 -4.74
N ARG A 138 -13.35 -6.50 -3.93
CA ARG A 138 -14.77 -6.61 -4.26
C ARG A 138 -15.37 -5.34 -4.89
N ARG A 139 -14.65 -4.22 -4.90
CA ARG A 139 -15.16 -2.96 -5.43
C ARG A 139 -14.03 -2.07 -5.95
N THR A 140 -14.31 -1.32 -7.00
CA THR A 140 -13.40 -0.29 -7.51
C THR A 140 -13.67 1.03 -6.78
N PRO A 141 -12.72 1.53 -5.99
CA PRO A 141 -12.86 2.82 -5.32
C PRO A 141 -12.63 3.97 -6.30
N ARG A 142 -12.85 5.20 -5.85
CA ARG A 142 -12.33 6.38 -6.49
C ARG A 142 -10.79 6.37 -6.44
N TYR A 143 -10.15 6.73 -7.56
CA TYR A 143 -8.71 6.92 -7.65
C TYR A 143 -8.36 8.37 -7.98
N ASP A 144 -7.65 9.01 -7.09
CA ASP A 144 -7.09 10.35 -7.25
C ASP A 144 -5.58 10.27 -7.45
N ALA A 145 -5.09 10.81 -8.56
CA ALA A 145 -3.67 10.90 -8.86
C ALA A 145 -3.14 12.31 -8.61
N PHE A 146 -1.90 12.36 -8.18
CA PHE A 146 -1.12 13.59 -8.06
C PHE A 146 0.19 13.39 -8.80
N VAL A 147 0.57 14.36 -9.63
CA VAL A 147 1.87 14.40 -10.29
C VAL A 147 2.48 15.77 -10.02
N ALA A 148 3.58 15.80 -9.29
CA ALA A 148 4.19 17.05 -8.80
C ALA A 148 3.16 17.98 -8.12
N GLY A 149 2.25 17.40 -7.33
CA GLY A 149 1.17 18.12 -6.64
C GLY A 149 -0.06 18.47 -7.49
N GLN A 150 -0.03 18.25 -8.80
CA GLN A 150 -1.17 18.48 -9.68
C GLN A 150 -2.16 17.33 -9.59
N HIS A 151 -3.36 17.61 -9.08
CA HIS A 151 -4.43 16.63 -8.93
C HIS A 151 -5.09 16.27 -10.26
N ARG A 152 -5.39 14.99 -10.42
CA ARG A 152 -6.21 14.46 -11.50
C ARG A 152 -7.05 13.28 -11.00
N LEU A 153 -8.35 13.34 -11.20
CA LEU A 153 -9.22 12.18 -10.99
C LEU A 153 -8.98 11.17 -12.13
N LEU A 154 -8.54 9.94 -11.77
CA LEU A 154 -8.34 8.86 -12.74
C LEU A 154 -9.60 8.04 -12.95
N GLU A 155 -10.32 7.76 -11.88
CA GLU A 155 -11.52 6.93 -11.92
C GLU A 155 -12.47 7.30 -10.78
N GLU A 156 -13.76 7.40 -11.10
CA GLU A 156 -14.81 7.56 -10.09
C GLU A 156 -15.11 6.21 -9.41
N GLN A 157 -15.59 6.28 -8.18
CA GLN A 157 -16.01 5.07 -7.47
C GLN A 157 -17.10 4.36 -8.26
N GLN A 158 -16.89 3.08 -8.54
CA GLN A 158 -17.89 2.24 -9.19
C GLN A 158 -18.99 1.86 -8.18
N PRO A 159 -20.27 1.91 -8.59
CA PRO A 159 -21.36 1.45 -7.75
C PRO A 159 -21.34 -0.08 -7.59
N GLY A 160 -21.83 -0.54 -6.45
CA GLY A 160 -21.96 -1.98 -6.18
C GLY A 160 -20.74 -2.60 -5.52
N THR A 161 -20.86 -3.88 -5.27
CA THR A 161 -19.81 -4.73 -4.67
C THR A 161 -19.94 -6.10 -5.33
N ALA A 162 -18.82 -6.66 -5.80
CA ALA A 162 -18.82 -8.01 -6.34
C ALA A 162 -19.33 -9.01 -5.27
N ALA A 163 -20.27 -9.84 -5.62
CA ALA A 163 -20.83 -10.85 -4.71
C ALA A 163 -19.76 -11.88 -4.32
N GLU A 164 -18.87 -12.19 -5.27
CA GLU A 164 -17.79 -13.16 -5.09
C GLU A 164 -16.53 -12.71 -5.84
N VAL A 165 -15.39 -12.98 -5.25
CA VAL A 165 -14.05 -12.86 -5.89
C VAL A 165 -13.43 -14.25 -5.84
N PRO A 166 -13.10 -14.85 -7.01
CA PRO A 166 -12.63 -16.23 -7.05
C PRO A 166 -11.44 -16.50 -6.13
N GLY A 167 -11.58 -17.49 -5.25
CA GLY A 167 -10.54 -17.95 -4.34
C GLY A 167 -10.14 -16.96 -3.24
N LEU A 168 -10.81 -15.81 -3.13
CA LEU A 168 -10.49 -14.82 -2.09
C LEU A 168 -10.76 -15.41 -0.71
N PRO A 169 -9.75 -15.49 0.18
CA PRO A 169 -9.94 -16.02 1.52
C PRO A 169 -10.90 -15.15 2.35
N THR A 170 -11.72 -15.80 3.16
CA THR A 170 -12.56 -15.13 4.17
C THR A 170 -11.78 -14.81 5.43
N GLU A 171 -10.78 -15.63 5.76
CA GLU A 171 -9.94 -15.48 6.94
C GLU A 171 -8.83 -14.46 6.72
N ILE A 172 -8.46 -13.81 7.83
CA ILE A 172 -7.39 -12.80 7.85
C ILE A 172 -6.23 -13.39 8.65
N ASP A 173 -5.48 -14.29 8.03
CA ASP A 173 -4.27 -14.86 8.58
C ASP A 173 -3.12 -14.82 7.55
N VAL A 174 -1.90 -15.05 8.03
CA VAL A 174 -0.69 -14.94 7.22
C VAL A 174 -0.61 -16.07 6.20
N ALA A 175 -0.86 -17.31 6.62
CA ALA A 175 -0.64 -18.49 5.78
C ALA A 175 -1.62 -18.51 4.60
N THR A 176 -2.91 -18.29 4.88
CA THR A 176 -3.98 -18.26 3.88
C THR A 176 -3.77 -17.11 2.89
N THR A 177 -3.35 -15.94 3.38
CA THR A 177 -3.06 -14.78 2.52
C THR A 177 -1.83 -15.02 1.63
N ALA A 178 -0.76 -15.61 2.17
CA ALA A 178 0.44 -15.95 1.41
C ALA A 178 0.14 -17.00 0.33
N GLU A 179 -0.66 -18.02 0.64
CA GLU A 179 -1.05 -19.06 -0.32
C GLU A 179 -1.92 -18.47 -1.45
N TYR A 180 -2.91 -17.65 -1.11
CA TYR A 180 -3.70 -16.93 -2.12
C TYR A 180 -2.81 -16.08 -3.04
N THR A 181 -1.85 -15.36 -2.46
CA THR A 181 -0.89 -14.55 -3.22
C THR A 181 -0.08 -15.41 -4.18
N ARG A 182 0.43 -16.58 -3.75
CA ARG A 182 1.16 -17.52 -4.64
C ARG A 182 0.29 -18.01 -5.78
N GLN A 183 -0.95 -18.39 -5.51
CA GLN A 183 -1.89 -18.90 -6.54
C GLN A 183 -2.21 -17.85 -7.58
N VAL A 184 -2.44 -16.59 -7.19
CA VAL A 184 -2.68 -15.50 -8.13
C VAL A 184 -1.41 -15.22 -8.96
N LEU A 185 -0.24 -15.18 -8.35
CA LEU A 185 1.03 -14.95 -9.08
C LEU A 185 1.38 -16.09 -10.03
N ALA A 186 1.02 -17.34 -9.68
CA ALA A 186 1.19 -18.49 -10.55
C ALA A 186 0.13 -18.59 -11.67
N GLY A 187 -0.89 -17.73 -11.67
CA GLY A 187 -1.99 -17.77 -12.64
C GLY A 187 -3.03 -18.86 -12.37
N ALA A 188 -2.96 -19.53 -11.22
CA ALA A 188 -3.97 -20.52 -10.80
C ALA A 188 -5.29 -19.84 -10.39
N LEU A 189 -5.22 -18.62 -9.90
CA LEU A 189 -6.36 -17.76 -9.62
C LEU A 189 -6.24 -16.44 -10.39
N PRO A 190 -7.36 -15.85 -10.83
CA PRO A 190 -7.31 -14.55 -11.49
C PRO A 190 -6.93 -13.43 -10.52
N VAL A 191 -6.24 -12.39 -11.03
CA VAL A 191 -6.06 -11.14 -10.30
C VAL A 191 -7.42 -10.50 -10.09
N PRO A 192 -7.80 -10.09 -8.86
CA PRO A 192 -9.05 -9.36 -8.63
C PRO A 192 -9.14 -8.12 -9.52
N PRO A 193 -10.25 -7.88 -10.24
CA PRO A 193 -10.37 -6.77 -11.19
C PRO A 193 -10.05 -5.40 -10.59
N ALA A 194 -10.52 -5.13 -9.37
CA ALA A 194 -10.23 -3.88 -8.68
C ALA A 194 -8.72 -3.69 -8.39
N LEU A 195 -8.01 -4.78 -8.06
CA LEU A 195 -6.58 -4.75 -7.84
C LEU A 195 -5.80 -4.57 -9.15
N ALA A 196 -6.24 -5.22 -10.23
CA ALA A 196 -5.66 -5.03 -11.57
C ALA A 196 -5.77 -3.56 -12.02
N ARG A 197 -6.92 -2.92 -11.78
CA ARG A 197 -7.11 -1.47 -12.03
C ARG A 197 -6.14 -0.62 -11.24
N GLN A 198 -5.94 -0.93 -9.96
CA GLN A 198 -4.97 -0.22 -9.13
C GLN A 198 -3.54 -0.35 -9.68
N VAL A 199 -3.15 -1.55 -10.11
CA VAL A 199 -1.85 -1.79 -10.77
C VAL A 199 -1.71 -0.92 -12.02
N GLU A 200 -2.70 -0.91 -12.92
CA GLU A 200 -2.70 -0.08 -14.14
C GLU A 200 -2.48 1.40 -13.82
N HIS A 201 -3.20 1.95 -12.85
CA HIS A 201 -3.06 3.35 -12.46
C HIS A 201 -1.67 3.67 -11.88
N ILE A 202 -1.10 2.77 -11.08
CA ILE A 202 0.27 2.96 -10.54
C ILE A 202 1.31 2.93 -11.67
N LEU A 203 1.19 1.98 -12.61
CA LEU A 203 2.09 1.88 -13.77
C LEU A 203 2.03 3.15 -14.64
N GLN A 204 0.83 3.67 -14.90
CA GLN A 204 0.65 4.92 -15.65
C GLN A 204 1.31 6.12 -14.94
N LEU A 205 1.24 6.19 -13.62
CA LEU A 205 1.91 7.25 -12.85
C LEU A 205 3.42 7.08 -12.84
N ALA A 206 3.90 5.85 -12.65
CA ALA A 206 5.34 5.55 -12.67
C ALA A 206 5.98 5.94 -14.01
N ALA A 207 5.32 5.66 -15.14
CA ALA A 207 5.79 6.03 -16.46
C ALA A 207 5.90 7.56 -16.70
N GLN A 208 5.22 8.39 -15.88
CA GLN A 208 5.27 9.85 -15.98
C GLN A 208 6.45 10.48 -15.23
N ILE A 209 7.12 9.71 -14.38
CA ILE A 209 8.21 10.20 -13.52
C ILE A 209 9.55 9.49 -13.75
N SER A 210 9.56 8.54 -14.70
CA SER A 210 10.75 7.75 -15.11
C SER A 210 11.72 8.57 -15.94
#